data_ae102ab979ca8b38c4804207e8f35f90
#
_entry.id   ae102ab979ca8b38c4804207e8f35f90
#
_cell.length_a   1.000
_cell.length_b   1.000
_cell.length_c   1.000
_cell.angle_alpha   90.00
_cell.angle_beta   90.00
_cell.angle_gamma   90.00
#
_symmetry.space_group_name_H-M   'P 1'
#
loop_
_entity.id
_entity.type
_entity.pdbx_description
1 polymer ?
#
loop_
_entity_poly.entity_id
_entity_poly.type
_entity_poly.pdbx_seq_one_letter_code
_entity_poly.pdbx_strand_id
1 'polypeptide(L)'
;MTINVYHNAVPDEAAKLRQEVFVEEQGFIDEFDEFDNRSAHLVMFDGGEPVATLRFYDEGGGSCHVGRVAVKKSRRGEGLGKVLMDEAFRLVRKSGALKMTVAAQEDKAGFYARCGFKQVGERFYEQDYPHVNMEIVF
;
A
#
# COMPACT_ATOMS: atom_id res chain seq x y z
N MET A 1 -10.15 -14.02 -8.96
CA MET A 1 -9.05 -13.04 -8.90
C MET A 1 -7.76 -13.69 -8.41
N THR A 2 -6.64 -13.19 -8.87
CA THR A 2 -5.33 -13.69 -8.45
C THR A 2 -4.49 -12.54 -7.91
N ILE A 3 -3.58 -12.86 -6.96
CA ILE A 3 -2.62 -11.90 -6.41
C ILE A 3 -1.23 -12.44 -6.68
N ASN A 4 -0.42 -11.67 -7.40
CA ASN A 4 0.97 -12.00 -7.66
C ASN A 4 1.90 -11.13 -6.83
N VAL A 5 3.02 -11.71 -6.40
CA VAL A 5 4.04 -11.04 -5.61
C VAL A 5 5.29 -10.87 -6.47
N TYR A 6 5.79 -9.63 -6.54
CA TYR A 6 7.01 -9.29 -7.27
C TYR A 6 8.02 -8.69 -6.31
N HIS A 7 9.28 -9.07 -6.44
CA HIS A 7 10.32 -8.62 -5.51
C HIS A 7 11.33 -7.68 -6.16
N ASN A 8 11.65 -6.60 -5.44
CA ASN A 8 12.78 -5.70 -5.72
C ASN A 8 12.67 -4.87 -7.00
N ALA A 9 11.54 -4.88 -7.67
CA ALA A 9 11.30 -4.04 -8.83
C ALA A 9 9.79 -3.83 -9.01
N VAL A 10 9.40 -2.64 -9.44
CA VAL A 10 7.99 -2.34 -9.72
C VAL A 10 7.60 -3.02 -11.02
N PRO A 11 6.62 -3.95 -11.02
CA PRO A 11 6.13 -4.50 -12.27
C PRO A 11 5.34 -3.44 -13.05
N ASP A 12 5.29 -3.56 -14.38
CA ASP A 12 4.63 -2.58 -15.24
C ASP A 12 3.16 -2.36 -14.85
N GLU A 13 2.48 -3.41 -14.45
CA GLU A 13 1.07 -3.36 -14.04
C GLU A 13 0.88 -2.50 -12.79
N ALA A 14 1.78 -2.62 -11.81
CA ALA A 14 1.76 -1.78 -10.63
C ALA A 14 2.11 -0.33 -10.97
N ALA A 15 3.12 -0.13 -11.81
CA ALA A 15 3.54 1.21 -12.24
C ALA A 15 2.38 1.96 -12.89
N LYS A 16 1.64 1.28 -13.76
CA LYS A 16 0.50 1.88 -14.46
C LYS A 16 -0.62 2.27 -13.48
N LEU A 17 -0.99 1.39 -12.55
CA LEU A 17 -2.01 1.68 -11.54
C LEU A 17 -1.61 2.86 -10.67
N ARG A 18 -0.36 2.89 -10.23
CA ARG A 18 0.17 3.95 -9.39
C ARG A 18 0.20 5.28 -10.14
N GLN A 19 0.57 5.28 -11.42
CA GLN A 19 0.53 6.47 -12.25
C GLN A 19 -0.89 7.03 -12.35
N GLU A 20 -1.87 6.18 -12.62
CA GLU A 20 -3.27 6.58 -12.74
C GLU A 20 -3.81 7.16 -11.43
N VAL A 21 -3.52 6.53 -10.28
CA VAL A 21 -4.08 6.92 -8.99
C VAL A 21 -3.32 8.08 -8.36
N PHE A 22 -1.99 7.98 -8.26
CA PHE A 22 -1.23 8.97 -7.49
C PHE A 22 -0.85 10.20 -8.29
N VAL A 23 -0.53 10.05 -9.55
CA VAL A 23 -0.11 11.17 -10.40
C VAL A 23 -1.30 11.81 -11.10
N GLU A 24 -2.03 11.04 -11.89
CA GLU A 24 -3.11 11.58 -12.71
C GLU A 24 -4.35 11.97 -11.90
N GLU A 25 -4.75 11.14 -10.93
CA GLU A 25 -5.94 11.42 -10.11
C GLU A 25 -5.65 12.36 -8.96
N GLN A 26 -4.56 12.12 -8.19
CA GLN A 26 -4.25 12.85 -6.95
C GLN A 26 -3.24 13.98 -7.12
N GLY A 27 -2.52 14.02 -8.24
CA GLY A 27 -1.61 15.12 -8.54
C GLY A 27 -0.25 15.08 -7.85
N PHE A 28 0.18 13.92 -7.31
CA PHE A 28 1.52 13.78 -6.76
C PHE A 28 2.56 13.81 -7.86
N ILE A 29 3.74 14.38 -7.57
CA ILE A 29 4.82 14.56 -8.56
C ILE A 29 5.75 13.35 -8.59
N ASP A 30 6.33 12.99 -7.44
CA ASP A 30 7.33 11.91 -7.32
C ASP A 30 6.71 10.69 -6.64
N GLU A 31 6.00 9.90 -7.42
CA GLU A 31 5.32 8.72 -6.92
C GLU A 31 6.27 7.53 -6.71
N PHE A 32 7.25 7.36 -7.62
CA PHE A 32 8.25 6.29 -7.54
C PHE A 32 9.46 6.76 -6.74
N ASP A 33 10.02 5.87 -5.91
CA ASP A 33 11.16 6.19 -5.05
C ASP A 33 12.12 5.00 -4.91
N GLU A 34 13.23 5.21 -4.16
CA GLU A 34 14.26 4.19 -3.97
C GLU A 34 13.77 2.95 -3.22
N PHE A 35 12.72 3.10 -2.39
CA PHE A 35 12.17 1.96 -1.65
C PHE A 35 11.53 0.92 -2.57
N ASP A 36 11.14 1.31 -3.78
CA ASP A 36 10.59 0.39 -4.77
C ASP A 36 11.57 -0.75 -5.09
N ASN A 37 12.87 -0.48 -5.06
CA ASN A 37 13.89 -1.46 -5.42
C ASN A 37 14.14 -2.50 -4.32
N ARG A 38 13.56 -2.33 -3.14
CA ARG A 38 13.69 -3.27 -2.02
C ARG A 38 12.34 -3.70 -1.45
N SER A 39 11.27 -3.40 -2.15
CA SER A 39 9.91 -3.75 -1.73
C SER A 39 9.44 -5.05 -2.36
N ALA A 40 8.53 -5.73 -1.66
CA ALA A 40 7.64 -6.68 -2.28
C ALA A 40 6.45 -5.88 -2.85
N HIS A 41 6.09 -6.16 -4.09
CA HIS A 41 4.97 -5.52 -4.76
C HIS A 41 3.88 -6.56 -5.00
N LEU A 42 2.68 -6.30 -4.49
CA LEU A 42 1.53 -7.15 -4.73
C LEU A 42 0.67 -6.51 -5.82
N VAL A 43 0.25 -7.33 -6.77
CA VAL A 43 -0.70 -6.90 -7.81
C VAL A 43 -1.85 -7.89 -7.85
N MET A 44 -3.06 -7.36 -7.77
CA MET A 44 -4.29 -8.16 -7.90
C MET A 44 -4.79 -8.05 -9.33
N PHE A 45 -5.09 -9.21 -9.90
CA PHE A 45 -5.61 -9.32 -11.27
C PHE A 45 -7.03 -9.89 -11.26
N ASP A 46 -7.86 -9.35 -12.13
CA ASP A 46 -9.18 -9.90 -12.42
C ASP A 46 -9.25 -10.16 -13.92
N GLY A 47 -9.29 -11.45 -14.31
CA GLY A 47 -9.29 -11.84 -15.72
C GLY A 47 -8.09 -11.32 -16.50
N GLY A 48 -6.93 -11.22 -15.85
CA GLY A 48 -5.71 -10.70 -16.47
C GLY A 48 -5.56 -9.18 -16.41
N GLU A 49 -6.57 -8.46 -15.93
CA GLU A 49 -6.51 -7.01 -15.77
C GLU A 49 -6.02 -6.65 -14.36
N PRO A 50 -4.98 -5.81 -14.22
CA PRO A 50 -4.55 -5.34 -12.90
C PRO A 50 -5.57 -4.37 -12.33
N VAL A 51 -6.05 -4.64 -11.10
CA VAL A 51 -7.11 -3.85 -10.47
C VAL A 51 -6.70 -3.21 -9.15
N ALA A 52 -5.66 -3.72 -8.48
CA ALA A 52 -5.16 -3.15 -7.22
C ALA A 52 -3.69 -3.50 -7.03
N THR A 53 -2.97 -2.67 -6.29
CA THR A 53 -1.57 -2.91 -5.96
C THR A 53 -1.22 -2.30 -4.61
N LEU A 54 -0.17 -2.81 -3.98
CA LEU A 54 0.50 -2.20 -2.84
C LEU A 54 1.96 -2.65 -2.82
N ARG A 55 2.78 -1.96 -2.03
CA ARG A 55 4.14 -2.42 -1.74
C ARG A 55 4.37 -2.48 -0.25
N PHE A 56 5.29 -3.34 0.18
CA PHE A 56 5.79 -3.30 1.56
C PHE A 56 7.27 -3.64 1.60
N TYR A 57 7.97 -3.12 2.59
CA TYR A 57 9.39 -3.38 2.78
C TYR A 57 9.73 -3.47 4.26
N ASP A 58 10.81 -4.18 4.56
CA ASP A 58 11.36 -4.27 5.93
C ASP A 58 12.01 -2.93 6.28
N GLU A 59 11.53 -2.30 7.36
CA GLU A 59 12.12 -1.04 7.86
C GLU A 59 13.01 -1.25 9.09
N GLY A 60 13.26 -2.51 9.46
CA GLY A 60 14.09 -2.87 10.62
C GLY A 60 13.28 -3.02 11.91
N GLY A 61 13.90 -3.61 12.93
CA GLY A 61 13.29 -3.75 14.25
C GLY A 61 12.02 -4.60 14.30
N GLY A 62 11.85 -5.51 13.35
CA GLY A 62 10.63 -6.34 13.28
C GLY A 62 9.43 -5.63 12.70
N SER A 63 9.64 -4.49 12.04
CA SER A 63 8.58 -3.68 11.44
C SER A 63 8.67 -3.69 9.92
N CYS A 64 7.52 -3.85 9.27
CA CYS A 64 7.38 -3.66 7.82
C CYS A 64 6.55 -2.41 7.56
N HIS A 65 6.91 -1.68 6.49
CA HIS A 65 6.18 -0.50 6.07
C HIS A 65 5.40 -0.81 4.80
N VAL A 66 4.09 -0.56 4.80
CA VAL A 66 3.23 -0.71 3.63
C VAL A 66 2.90 0.67 3.06
N GLY A 67 2.81 0.75 1.76
CA GLY A 67 2.44 1.99 1.10
C GLY A 67 2.05 1.78 -0.35
N ARG A 68 1.82 2.88 -1.03
CA ARG A 68 1.44 2.88 -2.45
C ARG A 68 0.25 1.96 -2.72
N VAL A 69 -0.71 1.95 -1.79
CA VAL A 69 -1.96 1.20 -1.95
C VAL A 69 -2.83 1.93 -2.96
N ALA A 70 -3.13 1.26 -4.06
CA ALA A 70 -3.90 1.84 -5.14
C ALA A 70 -4.92 0.83 -5.66
N VAL A 71 -6.18 1.26 -5.78
CA VAL A 71 -7.25 0.48 -6.39
C VAL A 71 -7.72 1.24 -7.62
N LYS A 72 -7.86 0.53 -8.73
CA LYS A 72 -8.37 1.11 -9.98
C LYS A 72 -9.70 1.81 -9.70
N LYS A 73 -9.84 3.05 -10.19
CA LYS A 73 -10.98 3.89 -9.86
C LYS A 73 -12.33 3.22 -10.12
N SER A 74 -12.46 2.52 -11.25
CA SER A 74 -13.69 1.82 -11.63
C SER A 74 -14.02 0.60 -10.76
N ARG A 75 -13.08 0.16 -9.94
CA ARG A 75 -13.22 -1.05 -9.12
C ARG A 75 -13.26 -0.74 -7.62
N ARG A 76 -13.42 0.52 -7.23
CA ARG A 76 -13.53 0.93 -5.83
C ARG A 76 -14.91 0.58 -5.27
N GLY A 77 -14.96 0.38 -3.94
CA GLY A 77 -16.20 0.01 -3.26
C GLY A 77 -16.49 -1.48 -3.28
N GLU A 78 -15.59 -2.30 -3.82
CA GLU A 78 -15.74 -3.76 -3.91
C GLU A 78 -14.94 -4.51 -2.83
N GLY A 79 -14.23 -3.79 -1.96
CA GLY A 79 -13.42 -4.40 -0.91
C GLY A 79 -12.08 -4.95 -1.37
N LEU A 80 -11.62 -4.62 -2.58
CA LEU A 80 -10.38 -5.17 -3.15
C LEU A 80 -9.14 -4.74 -2.36
N GLY A 81 -9.11 -3.48 -1.90
CA GLY A 81 -8.00 -2.99 -1.09
C GLY A 81 -7.83 -3.77 0.21
N LYS A 82 -8.93 -4.13 0.86
CA LYS A 82 -8.88 -4.92 2.08
C LYS A 82 -8.40 -6.34 1.82
N VAL A 83 -8.88 -6.96 0.75
CA VAL A 83 -8.42 -8.31 0.35
C VAL A 83 -6.91 -8.31 0.10
N LEU A 84 -6.42 -7.29 -0.60
CA LEU A 84 -4.99 -7.16 -0.88
C LEU A 84 -4.19 -6.92 0.40
N MET A 85 -4.69 -6.09 1.30
CA MET A 85 -4.05 -5.83 2.60
C MET A 85 -4.02 -7.09 3.47
N ASP A 86 -5.08 -7.90 3.48
CA ASP A 86 -5.11 -9.16 4.22
C ASP A 86 -4.00 -10.12 3.72
N GLU A 87 -3.76 -10.16 2.41
CA GLU A 87 -2.65 -10.95 1.85
C GLU A 87 -1.29 -10.40 2.29
N ALA A 88 -1.14 -9.08 2.30
CA ALA A 88 0.08 -8.44 2.81
C ALA A 88 0.32 -8.80 4.27
N PHE A 89 -0.71 -8.77 5.11
CA PHE A 89 -0.59 -9.18 6.51
C PHE A 89 -0.12 -10.63 6.63
N ARG A 90 -0.70 -11.53 5.84
CA ARG A 90 -0.31 -12.95 5.85
C ARG A 90 1.17 -13.12 5.53
N LEU A 91 1.65 -12.46 4.49
CA LEU A 91 3.04 -12.54 4.06
C LEU A 91 4.01 -11.93 5.07
N VAL A 92 3.67 -10.77 5.61
CA VAL A 92 4.51 -10.05 6.58
C VAL A 92 4.59 -10.83 7.89
N ARG A 93 3.49 -11.36 8.38
CA ARG A 93 3.48 -12.19 9.60
C ARG A 93 4.27 -13.48 9.40
N LYS A 94 4.16 -14.11 8.24
CA LYS A 94 4.93 -15.31 7.89
C LYS A 94 6.44 -15.03 7.88
N SER A 95 6.85 -13.82 7.53
CA SER A 95 8.26 -13.42 7.55
C SER A 95 8.82 -13.21 8.96
N GLY A 96 7.97 -13.23 9.99
CA GLY A 96 8.36 -13.04 11.39
C GLY A 96 8.27 -11.59 11.87
N ALA A 97 7.76 -10.67 11.07
CA ALA A 97 7.58 -9.29 11.48
C ALA A 97 6.55 -9.18 12.62
N LEU A 98 6.78 -8.23 13.51
CA LEU A 98 5.95 -8.02 14.70
C LEU A 98 4.89 -6.95 14.50
N LYS A 99 5.09 -6.06 13.52
CA LYS A 99 4.14 -4.99 13.23
C LYS A 99 4.27 -4.50 11.79
N MET A 100 3.26 -3.76 11.35
CA MET A 100 3.24 -3.08 10.07
C MET A 100 2.87 -1.61 10.29
N THR A 101 3.55 -0.70 9.57
CA THR A 101 3.30 0.73 9.62
C THR A 101 2.85 1.23 8.25
N VAL A 102 2.19 2.37 8.24
CA VAL A 102 1.79 3.08 7.03
C VAL A 102 1.77 4.59 7.28
N ALA A 103 2.20 5.36 6.27
CA ALA A 103 1.98 6.79 6.23
C ALA A 103 0.73 7.04 5.38
N ALA A 104 -0.42 7.13 6.04
CA ALA A 104 -1.71 7.19 5.37
C ALA A 104 -2.09 8.62 5.02
N GLN A 105 -2.56 8.85 3.79
CA GLN A 105 -3.27 10.09 3.48
C GLN A 105 -4.43 10.21 4.47
N GLU A 106 -4.63 11.38 5.05
CA GLU A 106 -5.60 11.58 6.14
C GLU A 106 -7.03 11.14 5.73
N ASP A 107 -7.41 11.42 4.50
CA ASP A 107 -8.73 11.03 4.00
C ASP A 107 -8.88 9.52 3.73
N LYS A 108 -7.78 8.77 3.80
CA LYS A 108 -7.75 7.30 3.67
C LYS A 108 -7.56 6.59 5.02
N ALA A 109 -7.37 7.34 6.11
CA ALA A 109 -7.14 6.76 7.44
C ALA A 109 -8.25 5.79 7.85
N GLY A 110 -9.50 6.06 7.47
CA GLY A 110 -10.64 5.19 7.75
C GLY A 110 -10.49 3.80 7.13
N PHE A 111 -9.94 3.72 5.94
CA PHE A 111 -9.66 2.43 5.29
C PHE A 111 -8.67 1.61 6.13
N TYR A 112 -7.56 2.25 6.54
CA TYR A 112 -6.55 1.56 7.36
C TYR A 112 -7.09 1.19 8.73
N ALA A 113 -7.91 2.05 9.34
CA ALA A 113 -8.55 1.74 10.62
C ALA A 113 -9.44 0.50 10.51
N ARG A 114 -10.18 0.36 9.41
CA ARG A 114 -11.00 -0.84 9.16
C ARG A 114 -10.16 -2.10 8.95
N CYS A 115 -8.92 -1.94 8.50
CA CYS A 115 -7.98 -3.06 8.39
C CYS A 115 -7.31 -3.41 9.72
N GLY A 116 -7.49 -2.59 10.77
CA GLY A 116 -6.95 -2.83 12.09
C GLY A 116 -5.80 -1.93 12.51
N PHE A 117 -5.39 -0.98 11.66
CA PHE A 117 -4.36 0.00 12.00
C PHE A 117 -4.89 1.03 12.99
N LYS A 118 -4.00 1.54 13.84
CA LYS A 118 -4.27 2.63 14.79
C LYS A 118 -3.33 3.79 14.51
N GLN A 119 -3.84 5.01 14.59
CA GLN A 119 -3.02 6.21 14.42
C GLN A 119 -2.00 6.34 15.55
N VAL A 120 -0.78 6.72 15.18
CA VAL A 120 0.31 7.06 16.11
C VAL A 120 0.87 8.42 15.74
N GLY A 121 0.97 9.30 16.73
CA GLY A 121 1.47 10.65 16.51
C GLY A 121 0.47 11.60 15.87
N GLU A 122 0.99 12.73 15.44
CA GLU A 122 0.18 13.84 14.91
C GLU A 122 0.21 13.87 13.38
N ARG A 123 -0.73 14.63 12.80
CA ARG A 123 -0.76 14.92 11.38
C ARG A 123 0.56 15.54 10.90
N PHE A 124 0.99 15.16 9.70
CA PHE A 124 2.10 15.78 9.00
C PHE A 124 1.72 15.96 7.53
N TYR A 125 2.56 16.69 6.77
CA TYR A 125 2.28 16.99 5.36
C TYR A 125 3.36 16.41 4.46
N GLU A 126 2.92 15.78 3.37
CA GLU A 126 3.76 15.30 2.29
C GLU A 126 3.21 15.85 0.98
N GLN A 127 4.02 16.58 0.21
CA GLN A 127 3.59 17.28 -1.01
C GLN A 127 2.32 18.13 -0.76
N ASP A 128 2.29 18.85 0.38
CA ASP A 128 1.16 19.68 0.82
C ASP A 128 -0.14 18.90 1.08
N TYR A 129 -0.06 17.57 1.15
CA TYR A 129 -1.19 16.71 1.44
C TYR A 129 -1.11 16.17 2.88
N PRO A 130 -2.19 16.26 3.67
CA PRO A 130 -2.16 15.80 5.07
C PRO A 130 -2.09 14.28 5.17
N HIS A 131 -1.20 13.81 6.04
CA HIS A 131 -0.96 12.41 6.32
C HIS A 131 -0.98 12.13 7.81
N VAL A 132 -1.24 10.90 8.19
CA VAL A 132 -1.10 10.39 9.56
C VAL A 132 -0.34 9.07 9.52
N ASN A 133 0.52 8.86 10.51
CA ASN A 133 1.18 7.56 10.68
C ASN A 133 0.22 6.61 11.40
N MET A 134 0.16 5.39 10.94
CA MET A 134 -0.67 4.34 11.54
C MET A 134 0.12 3.06 11.67
N GLU A 135 -0.25 2.21 12.63
CA GLU A 135 0.40 0.91 12.80
C GLU A 135 -0.60 -0.16 13.25
N ILE A 136 -0.24 -1.40 12.96
CA ILE A 136 -0.88 -2.58 13.51
C ILE A 136 0.20 -3.48 14.11
N VAL A 137 -0.01 -3.93 15.35
CA VAL A 137 0.89 -4.87 16.03
C VAL A 137 0.26 -6.25 15.96
N PHE A 138 1.06 -7.20 15.49
CA PHE A 138 0.57 -8.57 15.31
C PHE A 138 0.59 -9.40 16.59
#